data_ebfe4e917b5e57fdc9d3c3bf84ed22db
#
_entry.id   ebfe4e917b5e57fdc9d3c3bf84ed22db
#
_cell.length_a   1.000
_cell.length_b   1.000
_cell.length_c   1.000
_cell.angle_alpha   90.00
_cell.angle_beta   90.00
_cell.angle_gamma   90.00
#
_symmetry.space_group_name_H-M   'P 1'
#
loop_
_entity.id
_entity.type
_entity.pdbx_description
1 polymer ?
#
loop_
_entity_poly.entity_id
_entity_poly.type
_entity_poly.pdbx_seq_one_letter_code
_entity_poly.pdbx_strand_id
1 'polypeptide(L)'
;MNVRLVVSVVVAALVAAVGIGASYGGDPERNNVHNATGSEQAKQFAAIVGEDTAPVARVAKTYAKCKRGMAGNFPCDGIDMLSRVSRAQLGLSFVNDIWGWTDPRSGKHYALIGGAEGTVFVNISKPRKPNIIGTLKTHSKRGGDFWRDIKVYDNHAFIVSEQTNHQMQVFDLRKLRGVRGAPKTFRETALYDVGGDGNTHNLNINTDTGYAYLVGTSTCQGGLHMVDIKDPASPTYAGCFDDHGYIHDAQCVIYEGPDATYAGREICFNANAEYVGPTIEDIENTLSIVDVTDKDNPVALSRVFYGKDGYSHQGWLDGSQSYYIHGDELDEDITGTKTKTRVWDVRDLDDPDVQGVFTNKTTSIDHNLYTKRERSYHSNYTSGLRVYDLARLSQGKLSEVGYFDLYPENDAATFEGGTWSNYPYYKGRSFVAVSSIDRGLFVLKPRPKVRR
;
A
#
# COMPACT_ATOMS: atom_id res chain seq x y z
N MET A 1 34.20 68.13 -52.67
CA MET A 1 33.66 66.81 -53.00
C MET A 1 33.78 66.00 -51.73
N ASN A 2 32.76 66.01 -50.96
CA ASN A 2 32.75 65.33 -49.65
C ASN A 2 32.05 63.95 -49.78
N VAL A 3 32.83 62.89 -49.60
CA VAL A 3 32.31 61.55 -49.51
C VAL A 3 31.94 61.23 -48.06
N ARG A 4 30.67 61.06 -47.78
CA ARG A 4 30.18 60.61 -46.46
C ARG A 4 30.24 59.12 -46.40
N LEU A 5 31.00 58.59 -45.44
CA LEU A 5 31.08 57.20 -45.08
C LEU A 5 29.89 56.89 -44.18
N VAL A 6 29.00 55.93 -44.65
CA VAL A 6 27.91 55.45 -43.83
C VAL A 6 28.39 54.16 -43.14
N VAL A 7 28.54 54.23 -41.82
CA VAL A 7 28.83 53.04 -41.01
C VAL A 7 27.50 52.43 -40.57
N SER A 8 27.19 51.27 -41.10
CA SER A 8 26.04 50.47 -40.65
C SER A 8 26.45 49.66 -39.40
N VAL A 9 25.90 50.03 -38.25
CA VAL A 9 26.03 49.25 -37.04
C VAL A 9 24.95 48.16 -37.07
N VAL A 10 25.38 46.91 -37.21
CA VAL A 10 24.52 45.74 -37.03
C VAL A 10 24.47 45.43 -35.53
N VAL A 11 23.35 45.73 -34.90
CA VAL A 11 23.06 45.33 -33.53
C VAL A 11 22.53 43.90 -33.59
N ALA A 12 23.36 42.90 -33.28
CA ALA A 12 22.92 41.56 -33.02
C ALA A 12 22.24 41.51 -31.65
N ALA A 13 20.90 41.45 -31.65
CA ALA A 13 20.14 41.16 -30.43
C ALA A 13 20.31 39.67 -30.09
N LEU A 14 21.12 39.36 -29.10
CA LEU A 14 21.08 38.05 -28.41
C LEU A 14 19.78 38.01 -27.60
N VAL A 15 18.82 37.27 -28.12
CA VAL A 15 17.68 36.80 -27.32
C VAL A 15 18.19 35.66 -26.47
N ALA A 16 18.58 35.97 -25.23
CA ALA A 16 18.73 34.95 -24.21
C ALA A 16 17.32 34.44 -23.90
N ALA A 17 16.98 33.27 -24.43
CA ALA A 17 15.84 32.47 -23.95
C ALA A 17 16.17 32.02 -22.53
N VAL A 18 15.75 32.82 -21.54
CA VAL A 18 15.63 32.36 -20.18
C VAL A 18 14.45 31.37 -20.20
N GLY A 19 14.78 30.12 -20.35
CA GLY A 19 13.85 29.03 -20.05
C GLY A 19 13.55 29.15 -18.55
N ILE A 20 12.40 29.74 -18.25
CA ILE A 20 11.77 29.55 -16.95
C ILE A 20 11.24 28.09 -16.99
N GLY A 21 12.14 27.16 -16.70
CA GLY A 21 11.73 25.86 -16.22
C GLY A 21 11.03 26.14 -14.89
N ALA A 22 9.71 26.11 -14.90
CA ALA A 22 8.96 25.97 -13.67
C ALA A 22 9.43 24.63 -13.09
N SER A 23 10.36 24.66 -12.16
CA SER A 23 10.62 23.54 -11.29
C SER A 23 9.36 23.37 -10.44
N TYR A 24 8.45 22.54 -10.88
CA TYR A 24 7.47 21.91 -10.01
C TYR A 24 8.20 20.90 -9.12
N GLY A 25 9.14 21.39 -8.34
CA GLY A 25 9.76 20.67 -7.26
C GLY A 25 8.89 20.86 -6.02
N GLY A 26 7.81 20.13 -5.92
CA GLY A 26 7.17 19.94 -4.63
C GLY A 26 8.22 19.29 -3.72
N ASP A 27 8.45 19.89 -2.55
CA ASP A 27 9.26 19.32 -1.49
C ASP A 27 8.67 17.91 -1.18
N PRO A 28 9.42 16.82 -1.32
CA PRO A 28 8.90 15.49 -1.01
C PRO A 28 8.35 15.37 0.42
N GLU A 29 8.88 16.17 1.36
CA GLU A 29 8.33 16.30 2.72
C GLU A 29 6.97 17.03 2.74
N ARG A 30 6.68 17.90 1.77
CA ARG A 30 5.38 18.57 1.64
C ARG A 30 4.32 17.68 1.02
N ASN A 31 4.70 16.79 0.12
CA ASN A 31 3.77 15.90 -0.56
C ASN A 31 3.35 14.69 0.30
N ASN A 32 3.96 14.50 1.46
CA ASN A 32 3.61 13.43 2.36
C ASN A 32 2.79 13.95 3.53
N VAL A 33 1.46 13.90 3.41
CA VAL A 33 0.50 14.26 4.48
C VAL A 33 0.82 13.54 5.78
N HIS A 34 1.29 12.31 5.65
CA HIS A 34 1.54 11.43 6.77
C HIS A 34 2.75 11.87 7.59
N ASN A 35 3.78 12.42 6.93
CA ASN A 35 5.01 12.88 7.57
C ASN A 35 4.99 14.34 8.03
N ALA A 36 3.94 15.10 7.76
CA ALA A 36 3.84 16.43 8.34
C ALA A 36 3.92 16.30 9.86
N THR A 37 5.06 16.69 10.43
CA THR A 37 5.29 16.67 11.88
C THR A 37 4.16 17.47 12.52
N GLY A 38 3.20 16.76 13.14
CA GLY A 38 2.01 17.38 13.69
C GLY A 38 0.72 17.12 12.91
N SER A 39 0.71 16.28 11.84
CA SER A 39 -0.52 15.82 11.22
C SER A 39 -1.42 15.16 12.28
N GLU A 40 -2.74 15.30 12.13
CA GLU A 40 -3.70 14.70 13.08
C GLU A 40 -3.55 13.18 13.11
N GLN A 41 -3.30 12.56 11.96
CA GLN A 41 -3.02 11.12 11.86
C GLN A 41 -1.78 10.71 12.67
N ALA A 42 -0.65 11.43 12.54
CA ALA A 42 0.55 11.14 13.32
C ALA A 42 0.33 11.30 14.82
N LYS A 43 -0.47 12.27 15.25
CA LYS A 43 -0.83 12.46 16.68
C LYS A 43 -1.67 11.29 17.20
N GLN A 44 -2.66 10.84 16.43
CA GLN A 44 -3.50 9.69 16.80
C GLN A 44 -2.66 8.41 16.86
N PHE A 45 -1.75 8.18 15.91
CA PHE A 45 -0.82 7.05 15.95
C PHE A 45 0.13 7.12 17.16
N ALA A 46 0.66 8.29 17.50
CA ALA A 46 1.48 8.47 18.66
C ALA A 46 0.73 8.20 19.97
N ALA A 47 -0.55 8.53 20.04
CA ALA A 47 -1.40 8.21 21.19
C ALA A 47 -1.55 6.70 21.39
N ILE A 48 -1.75 5.94 20.30
CA ILE A 48 -1.83 4.46 20.34
C ILE A 48 -0.53 3.84 20.90
N VAL A 49 0.63 4.39 20.52
CA VAL A 49 1.94 3.93 21.04
C VAL A 49 2.09 4.24 22.52
N GLY A 50 1.62 5.41 22.96
CA GLY A 50 1.67 5.86 24.35
C GLY A 50 0.72 5.14 25.30
N GLU A 51 -0.33 4.51 24.77
CA GLU A 51 -1.21 3.65 25.55
C GLU A 51 -0.43 2.42 26.00
N ASP A 52 -0.14 2.38 27.31
CA ASP A 52 0.50 1.22 27.94
C ASP A 52 -0.30 -0.03 27.55
N THR A 53 0.35 -0.94 26.85
CA THR A 53 -0.30 -2.20 26.46
C THR A 53 -0.47 -3.04 27.72
N ALA A 54 -1.41 -2.64 28.59
CA ALA A 54 -1.88 -3.52 29.63
C ALA A 54 -2.12 -4.89 28.98
N PRO A 55 -1.55 -5.99 29.52
CA PRO A 55 -1.68 -7.29 28.88
C PRO A 55 -3.17 -7.53 28.73
N VAL A 56 -3.66 -7.38 27.49
CA VAL A 56 -5.07 -7.67 27.15
C VAL A 56 -5.31 -9.05 27.74
N ALA A 57 -6.16 -9.09 28.75
CA ALA A 57 -6.46 -10.29 29.53
C ALA A 57 -6.49 -11.47 28.59
N ARG A 58 -5.67 -12.51 28.90
CA ARG A 58 -5.49 -13.73 28.09
C ARG A 58 -6.64 -13.92 27.13
N VAL A 59 -6.41 -13.78 25.81
CA VAL A 59 -7.44 -14.06 24.82
C VAL A 59 -7.82 -15.53 25.00
N ALA A 60 -8.84 -15.77 25.79
CA ALA A 60 -9.20 -17.08 26.30
C ALA A 60 -9.67 -18.03 25.20
N LYS A 61 -9.98 -17.52 24.01
CA LYS A 61 -10.29 -18.30 22.80
C LYS A 61 -9.84 -17.53 21.59
N THR A 62 -8.77 -18.00 20.96
CA THR A 62 -8.27 -17.45 19.67
C THR A 62 -9.17 -17.83 18.48
N TYR A 63 -10.13 -18.74 18.64
CA TYR A 63 -11.04 -19.19 17.59
C TYR A 63 -12.49 -18.88 17.93
N ALA A 64 -13.17 -18.20 17.02
CA ALA A 64 -14.59 -17.94 17.10
C ALA A 64 -15.26 -18.03 15.71
N LYS A 65 -16.36 -18.80 15.63
CA LYS A 65 -17.22 -18.77 14.46
C LYS A 65 -18.10 -17.54 14.50
N CYS A 66 -18.29 -16.91 13.34
CA CYS A 66 -19.31 -15.88 13.18
C CYS A 66 -20.70 -16.52 13.26
N LYS A 67 -21.42 -16.21 14.34
CA LYS A 67 -22.77 -16.70 14.60
C LYS A 67 -23.63 -15.56 15.12
N ARG A 68 -24.80 -15.35 14.53
CA ARG A 68 -25.74 -14.30 14.93
C ARG A 68 -25.08 -12.91 14.97
N GLY A 69 -24.25 -12.61 13.97
CA GLY A 69 -23.56 -11.34 13.84
C GLY A 69 -22.28 -11.16 14.68
N MET A 70 -21.87 -12.18 15.46
CA MET A 70 -20.71 -12.06 16.36
C MET A 70 -19.74 -13.23 16.23
N ALA A 71 -18.44 -12.94 16.33
CA ALA A 71 -17.36 -13.90 16.51
C ALA A 71 -16.56 -13.57 17.78
N GLY A 72 -16.99 -14.11 18.93
CA GLY A 72 -16.52 -13.64 20.23
C GLY A 72 -17.10 -12.23 20.50
N ASN A 73 -16.24 -11.24 20.68
CA ASN A 73 -16.61 -9.84 20.90
C ASN A 73 -16.59 -9.00 19.60
N PHE A 74 -16.34 -9.61 18.47
CA PHE A 74 -16.18 -8.91 17.19
C PHE A 74 -17.42 -9.06 16.32
N PRO A 75 -18.05 -7.96 15.87
CA PRO A 75 -19.12 -8.00 14.88
C PRO A 75 -18.64 -8.64 13.57
N CYS A 76 -19.51 -9.41 12.93
CA CYS A 76 -19.14 -10.11 11.70
C CYS A 76 -20.34 -10.51 10.85
N ASP A 77 -20.13 -10.63 9.55
CA ASP A 77 -21.01 -11.39 8.64
C ASP A 77 -20.17 -12.32 7.76
N GLY A 78 -20.45 -13.62 7.81
CA GLY A 78 -19.83 -14.59 6.92
C GLY A 78 -18.33 -14.83 7.11
N ILE A 79 -17.67 -14.28 8.11
CA ILE A 79 -16.22 -14.41 8.35
C ILE A 79 -15.95 -14.94 9.75
N ASP A 80 -15.25 -16.07 9.84
CA ASP A 80 -14.84 -16.68 11.11
C ASP A 80 -13.44 -16.18 11.52
N MET A 81 -13.20 -15.94 12.81
CA MET A 81 -11.86 -15.74 13.35
C MET A 81 -11.21 -17.09 13.63
N LEU A 82 -10.10 -17.40 12.96
CA LEU A 82 -9.32 -18.62 13.21
C LEU A 82 -8.35 -18.42 14.37
N SER A 83 -7.69 -17.27 14.43
CA SER A 83 -6.83 -16.89 15.55
C SER A 83 -6.58 -15.39 15.57
N ARG A 84 -6.05 -14.92 16.71
CA ARG A 84 -5.48 -13.60 16.91
C ARG A 84 -4.14 -13.74 17.63
N VAL A 85 -3.15 -12.92 17.25
CA VAL A 85 -1.90 -12.69 18.00
C VAL A 85 -1.88 -11.21 18.35
N SER A 86 -1.90 -10.91 19.64
CA SER A 86 -1.98 -9.51 20.09
C SER A 86 -0.70 -8.74 19.77
N ARG A 87 -0.81 -7.40 19.71
CA ARG A 87 0.29 -6.47 19.56
C ARG A 87 1.41 -6.76 20.57
N ALA A 88 1.06 -6.90 21.85
CA ALA A 88 2.01 -7.25 22.91
C ALA A 88 2.69 -8.61 22.70
N GLN A 89 1.98 -9.63 22.18
CA GLN A 89 2.60 -10.93 21.87
C GLN A 89 3.56 -10.83 20.68
N LEU A 90 3.28 -9.93 19.73
CA LEU A 90 4.19 -9.63 18.61
C LEU A 90 5.42 -8.85 19.07
N GLY A 91 5.35 -8.17 20.21
CA GLY A 91 6.40 -7.27 20.70
C GLY A 91 6.46 -5.97 19.89
N LEU A 92 5.31 -5.50 19.43
CA LEU A 92 5.16 -4.28 18.63
C LEU A 92 4.31 -3.27 19.40
N SER A 93 4.76 -2.01 19.43
CA SER A 93 4.02 -0.89 20.02
C SER A 93 2.96 -0.32 19.05
N PHE A 94 3.15 -0.53 17.76
CA PHE A 94 2.26 -0.17 16.66
C PHE A 94 2.37 -1.24 15.58
N VAL A 95 1.24 -1.58 14.91
CA VAL A 95 1.22 -2.55 13.80
C VAL A 95 0.73 -1.84 12.54
N ASN A 96 1.45 -2.03 11.45
CA ASN A 96 1.11 -1.46 10.15
C ASN A 96 0.94 -2.55 9.09
N ASP A 97 1.67 -2.51 7.98
CA ASP A 97 1.43 -3.39 6.85
C ASP A 97 1.64 -4.88 7.17
N ILE A 98 1.06 -5.71 6.33
CA ILE A 98 1.16 -7.16 6.38
C ILE A 98 1.31 -7.74 4.98
N TRP A 99 2.25 -8.64 4.82
CA TRP A 99 2.33 -9.47 3.63
C TRP A 99 2.35 -10.95 4.00
N GLY A 100 2.31 -11.82 3.01
CA GLY A 100 2.32 -13.25 3.24
C GLY A 100 3.35 -13.99 2.39
N TRP A 101 3.86 -15.10 2.92
CA TRP A 101 4.71 -16.01 2.18
C TRP A 101 4.25 -17.45 2.35
N THR A 102 4.15 -18.16 1.23
CA THR A 102 3.99 -19.61 1.23
C THR A 102 5.30 -20.23 0.80
N ASP A 103 5.97 -20.90 1.72
CA ASP A 103 7.23 -21.59 1.43
C ASP A 103 7.04 -22.65 0.35
N PRO A 104 7.61 -22.51 -0.85
CA PRO A 104 7.39 -23.43 -1.95
C PRO A 104 7.93 -24.85 -1.65
N ARG A 105 8.91 -24.96 -0.75
CA ARG A 105 9.52 -26.24 -0.38
C ARG A 105 8.67 -27.04 0.61
N SER A 106 8.13 -26.38 1.63
CA SER A 106 7.42 -27.06 2.72
C SER A 106 5.90 -26.88 2.71
N GLY A 107 5.37 -25.99 1.86
CA GLY A 107 3.98 -25.59 1.83
C GLY A 107 3.53 -24.84 3.09
N LYS A 108 4.45 -24.41 3.95
CA LYS A 108 4.14 -23.65 5.15
C LYS A 108 3.79 -22.20 4.79
N HIS A 109 2.86 -21.63 5.57
CA HIS A 109 2.39 -20.26 5.40
C HIS A 109 2.89 -19.37 6.53
N TYR A 110 3.34 -18.18 6.17
CA TYR A 110 3.85 -17.19 7.12
C TYR A 110 3.14 -15.86 6.88
N ALA A 111 2.81 -15.15 7.96
CA ALA A 111 2.47 -13.74 7.93
C ALA A 111 3.74 -12.96 8.30
N LEU A 112 4.02 -11.93 7.52
CA LEU A 112 5.09 -10.95 7.71
C LEU A 112 4.41 -9.68 8.15
N ILE A 113 4.62 -9.26 9.40
CA ILE A 113 3.86 -8.17 10.02
C ILE A 113 4.80 -7.04 10.32
N GLY A 114 4.54 -5.89 9.73
CA GLY A 114 5.25 -4.65 10.00
C GLY A 114 4.77 -3.99 11.29
N GLY A 115 5.64 -3.22 11.89
CA GLY A 115 5.35 -2.40 13.04
C GLY A 115 6.50 -1.46 13.37
N ALA A 116 6.32 -0.64 14.40
CA ALA A 116 7.26 0.41 14.76
C ALA A 116 8.68 -0.10 15.07
N GLU A 117 8.82 -1.32 15.57
CA GLU A 117 10.11 -1.91 15.94
C GLU A 117 10.75 -2.75 14.82
N GLY A 118 10.03 -2.98 13.72
CA GLY A 118 10.48 -3.77 12.58
C GLY A 118 9.44 -4.75 12.08
N THR A 119 9.89 -5.89 11.54
CA THR A 119 9.02 -6.92 10.95
C THR A 119 9.03 -8.20 11.77
N VAL A 120 7.85 -8.75 12.06
CA VAL A 120 7.64 -10.00 12.81
C VAL A 120 7.17 -11.11 11.88
N PHE A 121 7.83 -12.26 11.94
CA PHE A 121 7.50 -13.45 11.14
C PHE A 121 6.69 -14.44 11.95
N VAL A 122 5.46 -14.71 11.53
CA VAL A 122 4.54 -15.63 12.21
C VAL A 122 4.16 -16.81 11.31
N ASN A 123 4.46 -18.02 11.74
CA ASN A 123 3.99 -19.23 11.04
C ASN A 123 2.51 -19.47 11.33
N ILE A 124 1.68 -19.37 10.30
CA ILE A 124 0.23 -19.56 10.34
C ILE A 124 -0.24 -20.80 9.60
N SER A 125 0.65 -21.76 9.32
CA SER A 125 0.32 -23.02 8.64
C SER A 125 -0.75 -23.82 9.39
N LYS A 126 -0.74 -23.68 10.72
CA LYS A 126 -1.83 -24.11 11.60
C LYS A 126 -2.60 -22.85 12.04
N PRO A 127 -3.57 -22.38 11.26
CA PRO A 127 -4.13 -21.04 11.41
C PRO A 127 -4.86 -20.80 12.75
N ARG A 128 -5.17 -21.86 13.51
CA ARG A 128 -5.70 -21.77 14.88
C ARG A 128 -4.64 -21.79 15.96
N LYS A 129 -3.37 -22.00 15.59
CA LYS A 129 -2.23 -22.07 16.50
C LYS A 129 -1.02 -21.39 15.83
N PRO A 130 -1.08 -20.08 15.61
CA PRO A 130 0.04 -19.32 15.05
C PRO A 130 1.26 -19.45 15.97
N ASN A 131 2.45 -19.36 15.40
CA ASN A 131 3.71 -19.42 16.12
C ASN A 131 4.66 -18.32 15.63
N ILE A 132 5.08 -17.44 16.53
CA ILE A 132 6.05 -16.39 16.22
C ILE A 132 7.42 -17.05 16.02
N ILE A 133 8.02 -16.83 14.85
CA ILE A 133 9.32 -17.42 14.49
C ILE A 133 10.47 -16.49 14.85
N GLY A 134 10.28 -15.19 14.71
CA GLY A 134 11.27 -14.17 15.03
C GLY A 134 10.98 -12.82 14.44
N THR A 135 11.94 -11.93 14.57
CA THR A 135 11.85 -10.52 14.19
C THR A 135 13.05 -10.09 13.37
N LEU A 136 12.83 -9.17 12.44
CA LEU A 136 13.85 -8.36 11.78
C LEU A 136 13.67 -6.93 12.28
N LYS A 137 14.70 -6.36 12.93
CA LYS A 137 14.61 -5.00 13.48
C LYS A 137 14.61 -3.96 12.37
N THR A 138 13.94 -2.85 12.61
CA THR A 138 14.03 -1.66 11.77
C THR A 138 15.43 -1.05 11.82
N HIS A 139 15.83 -0.33 10.78
CA HIS A 139 17.06 0.47 10.75
C HIS A 139 16.85 1.88 11.36
N SER A 140 15.62 2.33 11.49
CA SER A 140 15.34 3.63 12.07
C SER A 140 15.77 3.67 13.53
N LYS A 141 16.48 4.73 13.92
CA LYS A 141 16.98 4.94 15.28
C LYS A 141 16.00 5.69 16.16
N ARG A 142 14.91 6.21 15.59
CA ARG A 142 13.88 6.99 16.30
C ARG A 142 12.62 6.12 16.41
N GLY A 143 12.00 6.08 17.58
CA GLY A 143 10.67 5.48 17.75
C GLY A 143 9.64 6.22 16.87
N GLY A 144 8.54 5.52 16.51
CA GLY A 144 7.47 6.11 15.70
C GLY A 144 7.57 5.81 14.19
N ASP A 145 8.08 4.64 13.84
CA ASP A 145 8.04 4.10 12.46
C ASP A 145 6.63 3.59 12.17
N PHE A 146 5.71 4.52 11.86
CA PHE A 146 4.30 4.20 11.67
C PHE A 146 4.00 3.65 10.28
N TRP A 147 4.72 4.10 9.26
CA TRP A 147 4.51 3.72 7.87
C TRP A 147 5.61 2.80 7.38
N ARG A 148 5.23 1.56 7.12
CA ARG A 148 6.11 0.50 6.61
C ARG A 148 5.33 -0.33 5.61
N ASP A 149 6.00 -0.74 4.53
CA ASP A 149 5.42 -1.65 3.55
C ASP A 149 6.31 -2.87 3.31
N ILE A 150 5.67 -4.01 2.98
CA ILE A 150 6.31 -5.32 2.83
C ILE A 150 5.77 -6.02 1.60
N LYS A 151 6.65 -6.44 0.70
CA LYS A 151 6.30 -7.33 -0.43
C LYS A 151 7.28 -8.50 -0.51
N VAL A 152 6.93 -9.52 -1.30
CA VAL A 152 7.71 -10.76 -1.40
C VAL A 152 7.96 -11.12 -2.87
N TYR A 153 9.22 -11.38 -3.18
CA TYR A 153 9.67 -11.93 -4.46
C TYR A 153 10.77 -12.97 -4.25
N ASP A 154 10.76 -14.05 -5.02
CA ASP A 154 11.74 -15.15 -4.99
C ASP A 154 12.22 -15.56 -3.58
N ASN A 155 11.28 -15.84 -2.69
CA ASN A 155 11.53 -16.21 -1.29
C ASN A 155 12.27 -15.15 -0.46
N HIS A 156 12.25 -13.89 -0.87
CA HIS A 156 12.79 -12.76 -0.10
C HIS A 156 11.67 -11.78 0.21
N ALA A 157 11.69 -11.24 1.42
CA ALA A 157 10.89 -10.08 1.80
C ALA A 157 11.69 -8.82 1.49
N PHE A 158 11.04 -7.86 0.87
CA PHE A 158 11.51 -6.50 0.65
C PHE A 158 10.69 -5.60 1.54
N ILE A 159 11.35 -4.77 2.33
CA ILE A 159 10.74 -4.02 3.43
C ILE A 159 11.25 -2.59 3.37
N VAL A 160 10.31 -1.65 3.26
CA VAL A 160 10.57 -0.21 3.25
C VAL A 160 9.91 0.48 4.42
N SER A 161 10.28 1.72 4.67
CA SER A 161 9.67 2.60 5.67
C SER A 161 9.89 4.06 5.32
N GLU A 162 8.99 4.93 5.75
CA GLU A 162 9.13 6.37 5.62
C GLU A 162 10.22 6.99 6.52
N GLN A 163 10.74 6.24 7.46
CA GLN A 163 11.76 6.76 8.37
C GLN A 163 13.06 7.04 7.63
N THR A 164 13.59 8.23 7.86
CA THR A 164 14.91 8.66 7.34
C THR A 164 15.99 7.63 7.62
N ASN A 165 16.78 7.28 6.59
CA ASN A 165 17.85 6.27 6.61
C ASN A 165 17.37 4.84 6.85
N HIS A 166 16.10 4.53 6.63
CA HIS A 166 15.63 3.14 6.71
C HIS A 166 16.17 2.30 5.56
N GLN A 167 16.17 2.84 4.33
CA GLN A 167 16.55 2.14 3.12
C GLN A 167 15.59 0.96 2.81
N MET A 168 15.86 0.14 1.80
CA MET A 168 15.08 -1.08 1.57
C MET A 168 15.82 -2.29 2.12
N GLN A 169 15.28 -2.89 3.19
CA GLN A 169 15.81 -4.15 3.74
C GLN A 169 15.36 -5.33 2.89
N VAL A 170 16.27 -6.27 2.62
CA VAL A 170 15.97 -7.54 1.98
C VAL A 170 16.25 -8.69 2.93
N PHE A 171 15.25 -9.57 3.11
CA PHE A 171 15.37 -10.71 4.02
C PHE A 171 15.04 -12.04 3.34
N ASP A 172 15.99 -12.97 3.34
CA ASP A 172 15.81 -14.33 2.85
C ASP A 172 14.86 -15.13 3.78
N LEU A 173 13.63 -15.34 3.33
CA LEU A 173 12.58 -16.06 4.06
C LEU A 173 12.90 -17.55 4.27
N ARG A 174 13.83 -18.11 3.52
CA ARG A 174 14.31 -19.49 3.72
C ARG A 174 14.99 -19.66 5.08
N LYS A 175 15.50 -18.56 5.68
CA LYS A 175 16.03 -18.54 7.06
C LYS A 175 14.97 -18.87 8.13
N LEU A 176 13.67 -18.79 7.79
CA LEU A 176 12.57 -19.18 8.69
C LEU A 176 12.37 -20.70 8.79
N ARG A 177 13.02 -21.48 7.91
CA ARG A 177 12.91 -22.93 7.89
C ARG A 177 13.67 -23.55 9.06
N GLY A 178 13.01 -24.49 9.77
CA GLY A 178 13.66 -25.30 10.80
C GLY A 178 14.17 -24.53 12.02
N VAL A 179 13.69 -23.31 12.25
CA VAL A 179 14.09 -22.50 13.41
C VAL A 179 13.74 -23.25 14.70
N ARG A 180 14.77 -23.44 15.55
CA ARG A 180 14.65 -24.01 16.89
C ARG A 180 14.85 -22.90 17.91
N GLY A 181 14.12 -22.96 19.05
CA GLY A 181 14.19 -21.92 20.11
C GLY A 181 13.66 -20.58 19.64
N ALA A 182 12.54 -20.58 18.89
CA ALA A 182 11.83 -19.36 18.51
C ALA A 182 11.25 -18.64 19.75
N PRO A 183 11.06 -17.29 19.70
CA PRO A 183 11.42 -16.38 18.61
C PRO A 183 12.91 -16.06 18.54
N LYS A 184 13.40 -15.70 17.33
CA LYS A 184 14.78 -15.25 17.10
C LYS A 184 14.82 -13.85 16.51
N THR A 185 15.89 -13.11 16.79
CA THR A 185 16.22 -11.89 16.07
C THR A 185 17.07 -12.25 14.85
N PHE A 186 16.60 -11.84 13.68
CA PHE A 186 17.29 -12.05 12.41
C PHE A 186 18.09 -10.81 12.00
N ARG A 187 18.94 -10.99 11.00
CA ARG A 187 19.61 -9.92 10.25
C ARG A 187 19.18 -10.02 8.79
N GLU A 188 19.07 -8.88 8.13
CA GLU A 188 18.78 -8.80 6.71
C GLU A 188 19.81 -9.60 5.89
N THR A 189 19.46 -9.85 4.65
CA THR A 189 20.34 -10.50 3.65
C THR A 189 21.09 -9.43 2.87
N ALA A 190 20.42 -8.35 2.52
CA ALA A 190 20.96 -7.18 1.84
C ALA A 190 20.24 -5.92 2.33
N LEU A 191 20.86 -4.80 2.08
CA LEU A 191 20.30 -3.46 2.24
C LEU A 191 20.53 -2.73 0.93
N TYR A 192 19.45 -2.25 0.29
CA TYR A 192 19.54 -1.43 -0.91
C TYR A 192 19.46 0.05 -0.51
N ASP A 193 20.44 0.82 -0.94
CA ASP A 193 20.48 2.28 -0.74
C ASP A 193 19.54 2.94 -1.74
N VAL A 194 18.42 3.47 -1.26
CA VAL A 194 17.41 4.18 -2.06
C VAL A 194 17.93 5.54 -2.53
N GLY A 195 18.96 6.07 -1.87
CA GLY A 195 19.45 7.45 -2.06
C GLY A 195 18.60 8.47 -1.28
N GLY A 196 18.92 9.75 -1.44
CA GLY A 196 18.24 10.83 -0.73
C GLY A 196 18.21 10.61 0.79
N ASP A 197 17.03 10.73 1.38
CA ASP A 197 16.85 10.50 2.83
C ASP A 197 16.69 9.03 3.19
N GLY A 198 16.68 8.13 2.19
CA GLY A 198 16.54 6.70 2.39
C GLY A 198 15.16 6.26 2.91
N ASN A 199 14.17 7.12 2.75
CA ASN A 199 12.78 6.86 3.08
C ASN A 199 12.00 6.32 1.87
N THR A 200 10.94 5.57 2.13
CA THR A 200 10.01 5.06 1.10
C THR A 200 8.67 4.81 1.75
N HIS A 201 7.58 5.33 1.18
CA HIS A 201 6.24 5.13 1.71
C HIS A 201 5.74 3.71 1.43
N ASN A 202 5.61 3.35 0.15
CA ASN A 202 5.14 2.04 -0.29
C ASN A 202 6.07 1.43 -1.35
N LEU A 203 5.94 0.13 -1.57
CA LEU A 203 6.56 -0.57 -2.69
C LEU A 203 5.59 -1.54 -3.34
N ASN A 204 5.64 -1.63 -4.66
CA ASN A 204 5.03 -2.71 -5.42
C ASN A 204 6.12 -3.58 -6.06
N ILE A 205 5.85 -4.85 -6.26
CA ILE A 205 6.75 -5.76 -6.96
C ILE A 205 5.99 -6.46 -8.07
N ASN A 206 6.46 -6.29 -9.31
CA ASN A 206 6.05 -7.17 -10.39
C ASN A 206 6.85 -8.47 -10.30
N THR A 207 6.17 -9.53 -9.84
CA THR A 207 6.81 -10.84 -9.63
C THR A 207 7.16 -11.56 -10.93
N ASP A 208 6.58 -11.16 -12.06
CA ASP A 208 6.84 -11.77 -13.38
C ASP A 208 8.15 -11.25 -13.99
N THR A 209 8.51 -10.01 -13.69
CA THR A 209 9.70 -9.35 -14.26
C THR A 209 10.85 -9.21 -13.27
N GLY A 210 10.58 -9.28 -11.97
CA GLY A 210 11.57 -9.09 -10.92
C GLY A 210 12.03 -7.64 -10.79
N TYR A 211 11.09 -6.69 -10.90
CA TYR A 211 11.30 -5.28 -10.57
C TYR A 211 10.47 -4.86 -9.38
N ALA A 212 11.07 -4.07 -8.51
CA ALA A 212 10.39 -3.35 -7.43
C ALA A 212 10.22 -1.89 -7.81
N TYR A 213 9.07 -1.33 -7.46
CA TYR A 213 8.67 0.06 -7.69
C TYR A 213 8.45 0.69 -6.32
N LEU A 214 9.40 1.52 -5.90
CA LEU A 214 9.34 2.25 -4.65
C LEU A 214 8.67 3.60 -4.92
N VAL A 215 7.70 3.97 -4.11
CA VAL A 215 6.92 5.21 -4.26
C VAL A 215 6.90 6.01 -2.96
N GLY A 216 6.60 7.31 -3.06
CA GLY A 216 6.70 8.20 -1.91
C GLY A 216 8.11 8.28 -1.33
N THR A 217 9.13 8.20 -2.19
CA THR A 217 10.54 8.32 -1.81
C THR A 217 11.01 9.76 -1.90
N SER A 218 12.12 10.10 -1.24
CA SER A 218 12.83 11.38 -1.46
C SER A 218 13.55 11.46 -2.82
N THR A 219 13.53 10.38 -3.58
CA THR A 219 14.04 10.31 -4.97
C THR A 219 12.87 10.34 -5.95
N CYS A 220 13.13 10.55 -7.25
CA CYS A 220 12.10 10.54 -8.31
C CYS A 220 10.87 11.41 -7.99
N GLN A 221 11.04 12.51 -7.26
CA GLN A 221 9.97 13.41 -6.83
C GLN A 221 8.79 12.69 -6.14
N GLY A 222 9.05 11.56 -5.48
CA GLY A 222 8.01 10.71 -4.89
C GLY A 222 7.30 9.79 -5.87
N GLY A 223 7.65 9.81 -7.16
CA GLY A 223 7.13 8.93 -8.21
C GLY A 223 7.74 7.51 -8.18
N LEU A 224 7.84 6.84 -9.33
CA LEU A 224 8.34 5.47 -9.39
C LEU A 224 9.88 5.45 -9.36
N HIS A 225 10.47 5.05 -8.26
CA HIS A 225 11.88 4.67 -8.16
C HIS A 225 11.98 3.17 -8.44
N MET A 226 12.50 2.79 -9.61
CA MET A 226 12.52 1.41 -10.11
C MET A 226 13.80 0.70 -9.74
N VAL A 227 13.69 -0.52 -9.22
CA VAL A 227 14.82 -1.33 -8.75
C VAL A 227 14.77 -2.73 -9.38
N ASP A 228 15.86 -3.17 -10.00
CA ASP A 228 16.03 -4.56 -10.44
C ASP A 228 16.34 -5.43 -9.21
N ILE A 229 15.48 -6.40 -8.93
CA ILE A 229 15.57 -7.32 -7.81
C ILE A 229 15.66 -8.79 -8.24
N LYS A 230 16.00 -9.05 -9.52
CA LYS A 230 16.18 -10.42 -10.05
C LYS A 230 17.21 -11.19 -9.26
N ASP A 231 18.27 -10.52 -8.80
CA ASP A 231 19.12 -11.00 -7.71
C ASP A 231 18.73 -10.30 -6.40
N PRO A 232 17.91 -10.93 -5.54
CA PRO A 232 17.47 -10.31 -4.29
C PRO A 232 18.61 -9.96 -3.31
N ALA A 233 19.77 -10.57 -3.47
CA ALA A 233 20.93 -10.29 -2.62
C ALA A 233 21.73 -9.06 -3.09
N SER A 234 21.46 -8.57 -4.30
CA SER A 234 22.16 -7.45 -4.91
C SER A 234 21.22 -6.57 -5.74
N PRO A 235 20.20 -5.93 -5.13
CA PRO A 235 19.31 -5.04 -5.86
C PRO A 235 20.06 -3.88 -6.48
N THR A 236 19.64 -3.44 -7.68
CA THR A 236 20.27 -2.33 -8.40
C THR A 236 19.23 -1.35 -8.93
N TYR A 237 19.57 -0.06 -8.97
CA TYR A 237 18.73 0.97 -9.59
C TYR A 237 18.46 0.63 -11.06
N ALA A 238 17.21 0.81 -11.49
CA ALA A 238 16.77 0.46 -12.84
C ALA A 238 16.18 1.64 -13.61
N GLY A 239 15.65 2.67 -12.95
CA GLY A 239 15.05 3.82 -13.61
C GLY A 239 14.16 4.64 -12.70
N CYS A 240 13.59 5.70 -13.25
CA CYS A 240 12.81 6.69 -12.55
C CYS A 240 11.65 7.18 -13.44
N PHE A 241 10.47 7.39 -12.85
CA PHE A 241 9.38 8.15 -13.45
C PHE A 241 8.90 9.19 -12.43
N ASP A 242 9.01 10.46 -12.76
CA ASP A 242 8.73 11.59 -11.88
C ASP A 242 7.82 12.68 -12.51
N ASP A 243 7.36 12.48 -13.75
CA ASP A 243 6.54 13.44 -14.49
C ASP A 243 5.18 13.74 -13.84
N HIS A 244 4.66 12.82 -13.01
CA HIS A 244 3.37 12.96 -12.34
C HIS A 244 3.48 13.23 -10.82
N GLY A 245 4.68 13.59 -10.34
CA GLY A 245 4.93 13.91 -8.94
C GLY A 245 4.70 12.73 -8.00
N TYR A 246 4.20 13.00 -6.81
CA TYR A 246 4.04 12.03 -5.74
C TYR A 246 3.03 10.93 -6.08
N ILE A 247 3.46 9.68 -5.92
CA ILE A 247 2.65 8.47 -5.99
C ILE A 247 2.59 7.88 -4.58
N HIS A 248 1.36 7.70 -4.06
CA HIS A 248 1.17 7.08 -2.74
C HIS A 248 1.34 5.57 -2.79
N ASP A 249 0.68 4.90 -3.74
CA ASP A 249 0.83 3.47 -4.00
C ASP A 249 0.67 3.18 -5.50
N ALA A 250 1.19 2.04 -5.94
CA ALA A 250 1.14 1.60 -7.32
C ALA A 250 0.89 0.10 -7.43
N GLN A 251 0.24 -0.33 -8.51
CA GLN A 251 0.26 -1.72 -8.95
C GLN A 251 0.87 -1.83 -10.34
N CYS A 252 2.01 -2.51 -10.45
CA CYS A 252 2.70 -2.74 -11.71
C CYS A 252 2.58 -4.22 -12.13
N VAL A 253 2.15 -4.47 -13.35
CA VAL A 253 1.84 -5.81 -13.87
C VAL A 253 2.32 -5.97 -15.30
N ILE A 254 2.52 -7.20 -15.77
CA ILE A 254 2.43 -7.47 -17.20
C ILE A 254 0.96 -7.36 -17.60
N TYR A 255 0.67 -6.44 -18.50
CA TYR A 255 -0.69 -6.18 -18.91
C TYR A 255 -1.21 -7.29 -19.84
N GLU A 256 -2.26 -7.95 -19.41
CA GLU A 256 -2.97 -9.00 -20.12
C GLU A 256 -4.47 -8.62 -20.33
N GLY A 257 -4.79 -7.35 -20.10
CA GLY A 257 -6.13 -6.81 -20.23
C GLY A 257 -6.57 -6.62 -21.70
N PRO A 258 -7.74 -6.02 -21.92
CA PRO A 258 -8.36 -5.97 -23.25
C PRO A 258 -7.74 -4.96 -24.21
N ASP A 259 -6.93 -3.99 -23.76
CA ASP A 259 -6.23 -3.07 -24.65
C ASP A 259 -5.07 -3.78 -25.39
N ALA A 260 -5.33 -4.17 -26.61
CA ALA A 260 -4.36 -4.91 -27.41
C ALA A 260 -3.09 -4.10 -27.74
N THR A 261 -3.12 -2.77 -27.66
CA THR A 261 -1.96 -1.90 -27.89
C THR A 261 -0.85 -2.15 -26.89
N TYR A 262 -1.25 -2.45 -25.65
CA TYR A 262 -0.34 -2.58 -24.51
C TYR A 262 -0.20 -4.04 -24.02
N ALA A 263 -0.81 -5.00 -24.68
CA ALA A 263 -0.72 -6.41 -24.30
C ALA A 263 0.74 -6.89 -24.21
N GLY A 264 1.11 -7.48 -23.06
CA GLY A 264 2.45 -7.98 -22.78
C GLY A 264 3.45 -6.90 -22.32
N ARG A 265 3.06 -5.63 -22.24
CA ARG A 265 3.87 -4.55 -21.67
C ARG A 265 3.78 -4.53 -20.16
N GLU A 266 4.77 -3.95 -19.53
CA GLU A 266 4.75 -3.74 -18.07
C GLU A 266 4.14 -2.37 -17.77
N ILE A 267 2.97 -2.38 -17.15
CA ILE A 267 2.15 -1.19 -16.91
C ILE A 267 1.97 -0.99 -15.41
N CYS A 268 2.18 0.25 -14.95
CA CYS A 268 1.90 0.67 -13.59
C CYS A 268 0.61 1.51 -13.54
N PHE A 269 -0.26 1.18 -12.61
CA PHE A 269 -1.46 1.91 -12.22
C PHE A 269 -1.17 2.60 -10.90
N ASN A 270 -1.13 3.93 -10.89
CA ASN A 270 -0.62 4.72 -9.77
C ASN A 270 -1.72 5.55 -9.13
N ALA A 271 -1.81 5.50 -7.82
CA ALA A 271 -2.61 6.40 -7.00
C ALA A 271 -1.77 7.63 -6.65
N ASN A 272 -2.08 8.77 -7.25
CA ASN A 272 -1.35 10.02 -7.05
C ASN A 272 -2.17 10.96 -6.17
N ALA A 273 -1.56 11.47 -5.10
CA ALA A 273 -2.11 12.51 -4.24
C ALA A 273 -1.10 13.64 -4.11
N GLU A 274 -1.18 14.61 -5.02
CA GLU A 274 -0.20 15.68 -5.13
C GLU A 274 -0.71 16.95 -4.47
N TYR A 275 0.10 17.53 -3.56
CA TYR A 275 -0.17 18.85 -3.00
C TYR A 275 0.18 19.95 -4.00
N VAL A 276 -0.84 20.70 -4.44
CA VAL A 276 -0.67 21.88 -5.31
C VAL A 276 -0.73 23.19 -4.52
N GLY A 277 -0.95 23.11 -3.20
CA GLY A 277 -1.04 24.24 -2.28
C GLY A 277 -0.70 23.84 -0.84
N PRO A 278 -0.89 24.76 0.13
CA PRO A 278 -0.42 24.58 1.50
C PRO A 278 -1.34 23.74 2.41
N THR A 279 -2.55 23.40 1.97
CA THR A 279 -3.56 22.75 2.80
C THR A 279 -3.99 21.42 2.22
N ILE A 280 -4.63 20.57 3.03
CA ILE A 280 -5.22 19.30 2.60
C ILE A 280 -6.31 19.47 1.53
N GLU A 281 -6.92 20.64 1.45
CA GLU A 281 -7.92 20.98 0.42
C GLU A 281 -7.27 21.28 -0.94
N ASP A 282 -5.94 21.37 -0.98
CA ASP A 282 -5.15 21.63 -2.17
C ASP A 282 -4.53 20.36 -2.78
N ILE A 283 -5.11 19.18 -2.50
CA ILE A 283 -4.65 17.91 -3.07
C ILE A 283 -5.30 17.68 -4.43
N GLU A 284 -4.47 17.38 -5.43
CA GLU A 284 -4.93 16.85 -6.71
C GLU A 284 -4.87 15.33 -6.69
N ASN A 285 -6.05 14.71 -6.66
CA ASN A 285 -6.19 13.25 -6.68
C ASN A 285 -6.33 12.74 -8.11
N THR A 286 -5.36 11.94 -8.54
CA THR A 286 -5.36 11.38 -9.89
C THR A 286 -5.12 9.87 -9.88
N LEU A 287 -5.68 9.17 -10.87
CA LEU A 287 -5.19 7.89 -11.35
C LEU A 287 -4.25 8.15 -12.51
N SER A 288 -3.02 7.66 -12.48
CA SER A 288 -2.14 7.70 -13.63
C SER A 288 -1.71 6.30 -14.06
N ILE A 289 -1.58 6.11 -15.39
CA ILE A 289 -1.17 4.85 -16.00
C ILE A 289 0.12 5.10 -16.77
N VAL A 290 1.14 4.26 -16.51
CA VAL A 290 2.49 4.45 -17.05
C VAL A 290 3.02 3.14 -17.60
N ASP A 291 3.47 3.15 -18.84
CA ASP A 291 4.23 2.06 -19.45
C ASP A 291 5.69 2.14 -18.96
N VAL A 292 6.10 1.17 -18.19
CA VAL A 292 7.44 1.04 -17.61
C VAL A 292 8.22 -0.13 -18.20
N THR A 293 7.84 -0.60 -19.39
CA THR A 293 8.50 -1.71 -20.09
C THR A 293 9.99 -1.40 -20.29
N ASP A 294 10.30 -0.20 -20.77
CA ASP A 294 11.64 0.37 -20.80
C ASP A 294 11.84 1.23 -19.53
N LYS A 295 12.70 0.75 -18.63
CA LYS A 295 12.94 1.42 -17.33
C LYS A 295 13.73 2.72 -17.47
N ASP A 296 14.51 2.84 -18.54
CA ASP A 296 15.27 4.06 -18.85
C ASP A 296 14.40 5.15 -19.50
N ASN A 297 13.28 4.74 -20.15
CA ASN A 297 12.36 5.65 -20.86
C ASN A 297 10.90 5.27 -20.57
N PRO A 298 10.41 5.42 -19.34
CA PRO A 298 9.00 5.18 -19.03
C PRO A 298 8.09 6.19 -19.75
N VAL A 299 6.90 5.76 -20.14
CA VAL A 299 5.97 6.57 -20.92
C VAL A 299 4.65 6.72 -20.18
N ALA A 300 4.25 7.95 -19.86
CA ALA A 300 2.92 8.24 -19.35
C ALA A 300 1.87 7.96 -20.45
N LEU A 301 0.89 7.11 -20.16
CA LEU A 301 -0.24 6.81 -21.04
C LEU A 301 -1.40 7.74 -20.73
N SER A 302 -1.79 7.83 -19.46
CA SER A 302 -2.87 8.71 -19.03
C SER A 302 -2.66 9.23 -17.61
N ARG A 303 -3.32 10.36 -17.29
CA ARG A 303 -3.46 10.90 -15.94
C ARG A 303 -4.83 11.56 -15.83
N VAL A 304 -5.71 11.00 -15.00
CA VAL A 304 -7.09 11.45 -14.85
C VAL A 304 -7.33 12.00 -13.46
N PHE A 305 -7.64 13.29 -13.38
CA PHE A 305 -8.08 13.95 -12.17
C PHE A 305 -9.53 13.59 -11.85
N TYR A 306 -9.85 13.24 -10.61
CA TYR A 306 -11.18 12.82 -10.22
C TYR A 306 -11.78 13.59 -9.03
N GLY A 307 -11.08 14.56 -8.47
CA GLY A 307 -11.58 15.41 -7.40
C GLY A 307 -10.52 15.86 -6.42
N LYS A 308 -10.92 16.76 -5.53
CA LYS A 308 -10.09 17.29 -4.43
C LYS A 308 -10.47 16.72 -3.06
N ASP A 309 -11.61 16.03 -2.97
CA ASP A 309 -12.09 15.46 -1.71
C ASP A 309 -11.38 14.14 -1.47
N GLY A 310 -10.55 14.04 -0.46
CA GLY A 310 -9.85 12.83 -0.10
C GLY A 310 -8.38 12.78 -0.50
N TYR A 311 -7.82 11.58 -0.56
CA TYR A 311 -6.41 11.32 -0.79
C TYR A 311 -6.26 10.04 -1.62
N SER A 312 -5.90 10.16 -2.88
CA SER A 312 -5.71 9.04 -3.81
C SER A 312 -4.70 8.05 -3.21
N HIS A 313 -5.21 6.97 -2.64
CA HIS A 313 -4.45 6.16 -1.71
C HIS A 313 -3.89 4.89 -2.35
N GLN A 314 -4.77 3.94 -2.69
CA GLN A 314 -4.36 2.62 -3.17
C GLN A 314 -5.46 1.97 -3.99
N GLY A 315 -5.07 1.19 -4.99
CA GLY A 315 -6.04 0.40 -5.75
C GLY A 315 -5.44 -0.89 -6.29
N TRP A 316 -6.32 -1.75 -6.81
CA TRP A 316 -5.91 -3.04 -7.35
C TRP A 316 -6.78 -3.45 -8.53
N LEU A 317 -6.15 -3.99 -9.57
CA LEU A 317 -6.84 -4.51 -10.75
C LEU A 317 -7.70 -5.74 -10.40
N ASP A 318 -8.81 -5.88 -11.09
CA ASP A 318 -9.54 -7.14 -11.12
C ASP A 318 -8.75 -8.23 -11.90
N GLY A 319 -9.19 -9.49 -11.81
CA GLY A 319 -8.48 -10.59 -12.45
C GLY A 319 -8.48 -10.58 -13.98
N SER A 320 -9.28 -9.73 -14.63
CA SER A 320 -9.29 -9.52 -16.07
C SER A 320 -8.47 -8.33 -16.54
N GLN A 321 -7.95 -7.55 -15.60
CA GLN A 321 -7.26 -6.27 -15.82
C GLN A 321 -8.10 -5.28 -16.66
N SER A 322 -9.44 -5.36 -16.51
CA SER A 322 -10.38 -4.46 -17.17
C SER A 322 -10.85 -3.34 -16.26
N TYR A 323 -10.77 -3.55 -14.95
CA TYR A 323 -11.24 -2.62 -13.95
C TYR A 323 -10.19 -2.47 -12.83
N TYR A 324 -9.97 -1.21 -12.43
CA TYR A 324 -9.14 -0.87 -11.29
C TYR A 324 -10.05 -0.42 -10.14
N ILE A 325 -9.93 -1.09 -8.99
CA ILE A 325 -10.73 -0.79 -7.80
C ILE A 325 -9.87 0.09 -6.91
N HIS A 326 -10.34 1.28 -6.56
CA HIS A 326 -9.53 2.35 -5.99
C HIS A 326 -10.17 2.92 -4.72
N GLY A 327 -9.39 2.99 -3.67
CA GLY A 327 -9.69 3.65 -2.40
C GLY A 327 -9.11 5.06 -2.35
N ASP A 328 -9.70 5.86 -1.48
CA ASP A 328 -9.48 7.31 -1.40
C ASP A 328 -9.47 7.72 0.07
N GLU A 329 -8.35 7.50 0.69
CA GLU A 329 -8.20 7.66 2.15
C GLU A 329 -8.66 8.98 2.72
N LEU A 330 -8.95 9.63 3.33
CA LEU A 330 -9.23 10.96 3.92
C LEU A 330 -10.57 11.60 3.52
N ASP A 331 -11.28 11.11 2.51
CA ASP A 331 -12.54 11.74 2.11
C ASP A 331 -13.62 11.65 3.21
N GLU A 332 -13.61 10.60 4.02
CA GLU A 332 -14.51 10.47 5.18
C GLU A 332 -14.16 11.47 6.30
N ASP A 333 -12.88 11.67 6.58
CA ASP A 333 -12.41 12.60 7.62
C ASP A 333 -12.63 14.07 7.18
N ILE A 334 -12.33 14.39 5.92
CA ILE A 334 -12.44 15.75 5.37
C ILE A 334 -13.91 16.15 5.18
N THR A 335 -14.74 15.26 4.63
CA THR A 335 -16.10 15.61 4.19
C THR A 335 -17.22 15.03 5.07
N GLY A 336 -16.90 14.15 6.01
CA GLY A 336 -17.87 13.47 6.86
C GLY A 336 -18.78 12.50 6.08
N THR A 337 -18.36 12.06 4.90
CA THR A 337 -19.13 11.14 4.06
C THR A 337 -18.94 9.68 4.51
N LYS A 338 -19.63 8.78 3.86
CA LYS A 338 -19.42 7.34 4.03
C LYS A 338 -18.28 6.88 3.14
N THR A 339 -17.59 5.82 3.57
CA THR A 339 -16.53 5.14 2.82
C THR A 339 -16.92 4.91 1.37
N LYS A 340 -16.12 5.40 0.45
CA LYS A 340 -16.30 5.27 -0.99
C LYS A 340 -15.21 4.41 -1.60
N THR A 341 -15.58 3.66 -2.63
CA THR A 341 -14.65 2.91 -3.46
C THR A 341 -14.98 3.19 -4.92
N ARG A 342 -14.01 3.66 -5.69
CA ARG A 342 -14.16 3.91 -7.12
C ARG A 342 -13.88 2.64 -7.92
N VAL A 343 -14.65 2.42 -8.96
CA VAL A 343 -14.40 1.40 -9.96
C VAL A 343 -14.06 2.13 -11.26
N TRP A 344 -12.83 2.00 -11.70
CA TRP A 344 -12.36 2.55 -12.95
C TRP A 344 -12.50 1.52 -14.06
N ASP A 345 -12.98 1.95 -15.20
CA ASP A 345 -12.85 1.23 -16.47
C ASP A 345 -11.47 1.55 -17.05
N VAL A 346 -10.61 0.55 -17.12
CA VAL A 346 -9.24 0.67 -17.66
C VAL A 346 -9.04 -0.23 -18.87
N ARG A 347 -10.13 -0.47 -19.64
CA ARG A 347 -10.09 -1.24 -20.88
C ARG A 347 -9.44 -0.48 -22.04
N ASP A 348 -9.34 0.83 -21.92
CA ASP A 348 -8.54 1.73 -22.74
C ASP A 348 -7.56 2.43 -21.78
N LEU A 349 -6.26 2.16 -21.89
CA LEU A 349 -5.26 2.69 -20.97
C LEU A 349 -4.92 4.16 -21.24
N ASP A 350 -5.23 4.66 -22.46
CA ASP A 350 -5.04 6.06 -22.83
C ASP A 350 -6.20 6.95 -22.36
N ASP A 351 -7.41 6.36 -22.11
CA ASP A 351 -8.62 7.09 -21.70
C ASP A 351 -9.42 6.33 -20.63
N PRO A 352 -8.85 6.11 -19.43
CA PRO A 352 -9.54 5.45 -18.33
C PRO A 352 -10.64 6.36 -17.76
N ASP A 353 -11.78 5.78 -17.36
CA ASP A 353 -12.93 6.51 -16.84
C ASP A 353 -13.50 5.89 -15.56
N VAL A 354 -14.16 6.69 -14.73
CA VAL A 354 -14.85 6.21 -13.53
C VAL A 354 -16.15 5.53 -13.91
N GLN A 355 -16.15 4.21 -13.95
CA GLN A 355 -17.34 3.37 -14.24
C GLN A 355 -18.41 3.52 -13.15
N GLY A 356 -18.02 3.75 -11.91
CA GLY A 356 -18.94 3.98 -10.79
C GLY A 356 -18.26 4.16 -9.45
N VAL A 357 -19.04 4.67 -8.49
CA VAL A 357 -18.61 4.85 -7.09
C VAL A 357 -19.52 4.02 -6.20
N PHE A 358 -18.94 3.10 -5.46
CA PHE A 358 -19.64 2.34 -4.45
C PHE A 358 -19.51 3.05 -3.11
N THR A 359 -20.64 3.23 -2.41
CA THR A 359 -20.68 3.80 -1.05
C THR A 359 -21.02 2.71 -0.04
N ASN A 360 -20.21 2.56 0.98
CA ASN A 360 -20.41 1.63 2.07
C ASN A 360 -21.52 2.15 3.04
N LYS A 361 -21.78 1.38 4.08
CA LYS A 361 -22.74 1.75 5.13
C LYS A 361 -22.09 2.55 6.27
N THR A 362 -20.79 2.37 6.47
CA THR A 362 -19.99 2.98 7.55
C THR A 362 -19.35 4.29 7.10
N THR A 363 -18.86 5.07 8.03
CA THR A 363 -18.08 6.30 7.82
C THR A 363 -16.59 6.09 8.08
N SER A 364 -16.17 4.84 8.30
CA SER A 364 -14.79 4.50 8.55
C SER A 364 -13.92 4.81 7.34
N ILE A 365 -12.76 5.39 7.57
CA ILE A 365 -11.74 5.64 6.55
C ILE A 365 -11.38 4.33 5.86
N ASP A 366 -11.29 4.31 4.52
CA ASP A 366 -10.81 3.17 3.78
C ASP A 366 -9.26 3.19 3.69
N HIS A 367 -8.68 2.04 3.42
CA HIS A 367 -7.24 1.85 3.35
C HIS A 367 -6.89 0.74 2.34
N ASN A 368 -5.90 -0.10 2.61
CA ASN A 368 -5.38 -1.08 1.66
C ASN A 368 -6.40 -2.12 1.21
N LEU A 369 -6.51 -2.30 -0.08
CA LEU A 369 -7.40 -3.28 -0.70
C LEU A 369 -6.65 -4.19 -1.69
N TYR A 370 -7.08 -5.44 -1.78
CA TYR A 370 -6.51 -6.41 -2.71
C TYR A 370 -7.60 -7.26 -3.35
N THR A 371 -7.46 -7.56 -4.64
CA THR A 371 -8.38 -8.46 -5.34
C THR A 371 -7.84 -9.89 -5.38
N LYS A 372 -8.72 -10.85 -5.30
CA LYS A 372 -8.40 -12.25 -5.52
C LYS A 372 -9.57 -12.97 -6.16
N ARG A 373 -9.42 -13.41 -7.40
CA ARG A 373 -10.51 -13.98 -8.19
C ARG A 373 -11.69 -13.00 -8.30
N GLU A 374 -12.89 -13.41 -7.96
CA GLU A 374 -14.11 -12.62 -8.03
C GLU A 374 -14.39 -11.78 -6.76
N ARG A 375 -13.37 -11.47 -5.98
CA ARG A 375 -13.53 -10.72 -4.71
C ARG A 375 -12.46 -9.69 -4.51
N SER A 376 -12.83 -8.57 -3.87
CA SER A 376 -11.88 -7.66 -3.24
C SER A 376 -12.00 -7.68 -1.72
N TYR A 377 -10.87 -7.45 -1.06
CA TYR A 377 -10.69 -7.48 0.40
C TYR A 377 -10.18 -6.12 0.81
N HIS A 378 -10.99 -5.36 1.53
CA HIS A 378 -10.69 -3.99 1.94
C HIS A 378 -10.43 -3.94 3.43
N SER A 379 -9.37 -3.27 3.81
CA SER A 379 -9.02 -2.94 5.18
C SER A 379 -9.45 -1.51 5.44
N ASN A 380 -10.54 -1.34 6.19
CA ASN A 380 -11.13 -0.04 6.42
C ASN A 380 -11.04 0.30 7.91
N TYR A 381 -9.90 0.80 8.35
CA TYR A 381 -9.60 1.19 9.74
C TYR A 381 -10.63 0.68 10.77
N THR A 382 -11.48 1.56 11.30
CA THR A 382 -12.43 1.28 12.39
C THR A 382 -13.55 0.30 12.01
N SER A 383 -13.88 0.12 10.73
CA SER A 383 -14.90 -0.87 10.31
C SER A 383 -14.35 -2.24 9.93
N GLY A 384 -13.04 -2.44 10.00
CA GLY A 384 -12.41 -3.74 9.88
C GLY A 384 -12.24 -4.24 8.43
N LEU A 385 -12.17 -5.56 8.27
CA LEU A 385 -12.07 -6.21 6.96
C LEU A 385 -13.44 -6.30 6.31
N ARG A 386 -13.56 -5.74 5.10
CA ARG A 386 -14.74 -5.83 4.23
C ARG A 386 -14.44 -6.65 2.99
N VAL A 387 -15.36 -7.51 2.56
CA VAL A 387 -15.20 -8.36 1.39
C VAL A 387 -16.32 -8.11 0.40
N TYR A 388 -15.96 -7.78 -0.83
CA TYR A 388 -16.90 -7.46 -1.90
C TYR A 388 -16.84 -8.48 -3.02
N ASP A 389 -17.99 -8.74 -3.67
CA ASP A 389 -18.11 -9.51 -4.90
C ASP A 389 -17.95 -8.58 -6.10
N LEU A 390 -17.16 -8.99 -7.08
CA LEU A 390 -16.77 -8.23 -8.26
C LEU A 390 -17.61 -8.54 -9.51
N ALA A 391 -18.62 -9.39 -9.41
CA ALA A 391 -19.40 -9.85 -10.58
C ALA A 391 -20.14 -8.74 -11.36
N ARG A 392 -20.23 -7.52 -10.79
CA ARG A 392 -20.94 -6.39 -11.40
C ARG A 392 -20.05 -5.17 -11.65
N LEU A 393 -18.73 -5.36 -11.79
CA LEU A 393 -17.79 -4.27 -12.11
C LEU A 393 -18.15 -3.54 -13.39
N SER A 394 -18.61 -4.25 -14.44
CA SER A 394 -19.08 -3.64 -15.68
C SER A 394 -20.28 -2.71 -15.52
N GLN A 395 -20.94 -2.72 -14.35
CA GLN A 395 -22.00 -1.80 -13.99
C GLN A 395 -21.53 -0.75 -12.98
N GLY A 396 -20.22 -0.66 -12.68
CA GLY A 396 -19.65 0.19 -11.64
C GLY A 396 -20.10 -0.18 -10.23
N LYS A 397 -20.42 -1.47 -9.97
CA LYS A 397 -21.04 -1.90 -8.72
C LYS A 397 -20.24 -2.97 -8.00
N LEU A 398 -20.04 -2.77 -6.70
CA LEU A 398 -19.59 -3.76 -5.75
C LEU A 398 -20.78 -4.26 -4.90
N SER A 399 -20.64 -5.46 -4.35
CA SER A 399 -21.63 -6.01 -3.43
C SER A 399 -20.93 -6.60 -2.20
N GLU A 400 -21.16 -6.02 -1.02
CA GLU A 400 -20.60 -6.57 0.21
C GLU A 400 -21.13 -8.00 0.45
N VAL A 401 -20.21 -8.94 0.61
CA VAL A 401 -20.52 -10.37 0.82
C VAL A 401 -20.08 -10.86 2.19
N GLY A 402 -19.43 -10.05 2.97
CA GLY A 402 -19.07 -10.34 4.34
C GLY A 402 -18.15 -9.29 4.94
N TYR A 403 -18.15 -9.22 6.26
CA TYR A 403 -17.24 -8.36 7.00
C TYR A 403 -16.80 -9.01 8.31
N PHE A 404 -15.69 -8.49 8.84
CA PHE A 404 -15.22 -8.78 10.18
C PHE A 404 -14.69 -7.47 10.77
N ASP A 405 -15.41 -6.93 11.72
CA ASP A 405 -15.04 -5.70 12.38
C ASP A 405 -14.02 -6.00 13.50
N LEU A 406 -12.81 -5.45 13.33
CA LEU A 406 -11.72 -5.63 14.27
C LEU A 406 -11.72 -4.55 15.37
N TYR A 407 -12.51 -3.47 15.19
CA TYR A 407 -12.58 -2.33 16.09
C TYR A 407 -14.05 -2.02 16.46
N PRO A 408 -14.65 -2.87 17.30
CA PRO A 408 -16.10 -2.83 17.60
C PRO A 408 -16.54 -1.64 18.44
N GLU A 409 -15.67 -0.72 18.78
CA GLU A 409 -15.93 0.47 19.58
C GLU A 409 -16.73 1.52 18.80
N ASN A 410 -16.42 1.68 17.51
CA ASN A 410 -17.11 2.59 16.60
C ASN A 410 -16.74 2.31 15.14
N ASP A 411 -17.45 2.94 14.20
CA ASP A 411 -17.16 2.97 12.75
C ASP A 411 -16.83 4.42 12.29
N ALA A 412 -16.29 5.26 13.17
CA ALA A 412 -16.00 6.66 12.88
C ALA A 412 -14.82 6.84 11.94
N ALA A 413 -14.77 7.96 11.23
CA ALA A 413 -13.63 8.40 10.44
C ALA A 413 -12.51 8.87 11.37
N THR A 414 -11.67 7.95 11.84
CA THR A 414 -10.56 8.21 12.76
C THR A 414 -9.45 7.19 12.57
N PHE A 415 -8.23 7.57 12.95
CA PHE A 415 -7.04 6.74 12.91
C PHE A 415 -6.70 6.10 14.27
N GLU A 416 -7.62 6.11 15.23
CA GLU A 416 -7.40 5.60 16.60
C GLU A 416 -7.14 4.09 16.68
N GLY A 417 -7.34 3.35 15.61
CA GLY A 417 -7.13 1.90 15.59
C GLY A 417 -7.77 1.22 14.40
N GLY A 418 -7.86 -0.10 14.48
CA GLY A 418 -8.53 -0.91 13.47
C GLY A 418 -7.58 -1.48 12.42
N THR A 419 -8.09 -1.67 11.21
CA THR A 419 -7.46 -2.48 10.17
C THR A 419 -6.54 -1.65 9.28
N TRP A 420 -5.26 -2.01 9.19
CA TRP A 420 -4.31 -1.36 8.28
C TRP A 420 -4.29 -2.04 6.90
N SER A 421 -4.05 -3.34 6.87
CA SER A 421 -3.84 -4.08 5.63
C SER A 421 -4.24 -5.55 5.75
N ASN A 422 -4.31 -6.24 4.61
CA ASN A 422 -4.64 -7.66 4.58
C ASN A 422 -3.86 -8.40 3.48
N TYR A 423 -3.72 -9.71 3.64
CA TYR A 423 -3.10 -10.59 2.65
C TYR A 423 -3.98 -11.81 2.36
N PRO A 424 -4.65 -11.88 1.20
CA PRO A 424 -5.56 -12.97 0.85
C PRO A 424 -4.90 -14.11 0.06
N TYR A 425 -3.63 -14.01 -0.39
CA TYR A 425 -3.06 -14.82 -1.47
C TYR A 425 -2.42 -16.16 -1.05
N TYR A 426 -2.64 -16.63 0.19
CA TYR A 426 -2.08 -17.92 0.61
C TYR A 426 -2.49 -19.07 -0.33
N LYS A 427 -1.48 -19.75 -0.91
CA LYS A 427 -1.70 -20.82 -1.90
C LYS A 427 -2.47 -22.00 -1.29
N GLY A 428 -3.56 -22.39 -1.95
CA GLY A 428 -4.40 -23.51 -1.50
C GLY A 428 -5.17 -23.24 -0.21
N ARG A 429 -5.30 -21.99 0.23
CA ARG A 429 -6.02 -21.60 1.44
C ARG A 429 -7.11 -20.58 1.18
N SER A 430 -8.12 -20.59 2.04
CA SER A 430 -9.24 -19.63 2.02
C SER A 430 -9.23 -18.66 3.20
N PHE A 431 -8.15 -18.60 3.98
CA PHE A 431 -8.02 -17.63 5.04
C PHE A 431 -7.25 -16.38 4.54
N VAL A 432 -7.47 -15.28 5.23
CA VAL A 432 -6.84 -13.98 5.02
C VAL A 432 -6.10 -13.62 6.31
N ALA A 433 -4.88 -13.16 6.21
CA ALA A 433 -4.18 -12.53 7.33
C ALA A 433 -4.47 -11.03 7.28
N VAL A 434 -4.73 -10.44 8.44
CA VAL A 434 -5.12 -9.03 8.57
C VAL A 434 -4.33 -8.41 9.70
N SER A 435 -3.75 -7.24 9.46
CA SER A 435 -3.10 -6.43 10.48
C SER A 435 -4.08 -5.43 11.09
N SER A 436 -4.00 -5.26 12.40
CA SER A 436 -4.73 -4.25 13.15
C SER A 436 -3.75 -3.43 13.97
N ILE A 437 -3.80 -2.12 13.81
CA ILE A 437 -2.90 -1.12 14.40
C ILE A 437 -2.73 -1.37 15.90
N ASP A 438 -3.84 -1.48 16.59
CA ASP A 438 -3.95 -1.58 18.06
C ASP A 438 -4.05 -3.03 18.56
N ARG A 439 -4.43 -3.99 17.71
CA ARG A 439 -4.81 -5.35 18.12
C ARG A 439 -3.93 -6.47 17.59
N GLY A 440 -3.03 -6.18 16.63
CA GLY A 440 -2.06 -7.13 16.10
C GLY A 440 -2.58 -7.94 14.90
N LEU A 441 -2.19 -9.22 14.82
CA LEU A 441 -2.52 -10.10 13.71
C LEU A 441 -3.85 -10.82 13.94
N PHE A 442 -4.71 -10.81 12.93
CA PHE A 442 -5.87 -11.70 12.82
C PHE A 442 -5.70 -12.66 11.65
N VAL A 443 -6.08 -13.93 11.86
CA VAL A 443 -6.23 -14.90 10.77
C VAL A 443 -7.72 -15.18 10.62
N LEU A 444 -8.29 -14.67 9.55
CA LEU A 444 -9.73 -14.69 9.29
C LEU A 444 -10.09 -15.67 8.18
N LYS A 445 -11.27 -16.25 8.22
CA LYS A 445 -11.76 -17.18 7.19
C LYS A 445 -13.11 -16.73 6.65
N PRO A 446 -13.14 -16.03 5.51
CA PRO A 446 -14.38 -15.79 4.79
C PRO A 446 -15.03 -17.12 4.39
N ARG A 447 -16.32 -17.23 4.63
CA ARG A 447 -17.12 -18.38 4.19
C ARG A 447 -17.68 -18.10 2.81
N PRO A 448 -17.74 -19.08 1.91
CA PRO A 448 -18.45 -18.88 0.64
C PRO A 448 -19.93 -18.60 0.96
N LYS A 449 -20.46 -17.46 0.47
CA LYS A 449 -21.92 -17.30 0.42
C LYS A 449 -22.44 -18.30 -0.58
N VAL A 450 -23.33 -19.18 -0.14
CA VAL A 450 -24.13 -19.99 -1.05
C VAL A 450 -24.97 -19.00 -1.86
N ARG A 451 -24.71 -18.88 -3.17
CA ARG A 451 -25.61 -18.14 -4.07
C ARG A 451 -27.00 -18.77 -3.92
N ARG A 452 -27.93 -18.03 -3.31
CA ARG A 452 -29.35 -18.38 -3.29
C ARG A 452 -29.99 -17.94 -4.59
#